data_eb8c00080a3aa4f711b014d34ff767a0
#
_entry.id   eb8c00080a3aa4f711b014d34ff767a0
#
_cell.length_a   1.000
_cell.length_b   1.000
_cell.length_c   1.000
_cell.angle_alpha   90.00
_cell.angle_beta   90.00
_cell.angle_gamma   90.00
#
_symmetry.space_group_name_H-M   'P 1'
#
loop_
_entity.id
_entity.type
_entity.pdbx_description
1 polymer ?
#
loop_
_entity_poly.entity_id
_entity_poly.type
_entity_poly.pdbx_seq_one_letter_code
_entity_poly.pdbx_strand_id
1 'polypeptide(L)'
;MKEIAVPLHRSSRAAAMSPWWRKTLEKTQQSWGLTTPLELSPTSQPEFTAQPKKAPVLQVQLARHLDEIREAQRLRYTVFVEEMGARISTAVAGHDIDLFDNFCEHLLVRDEVTGQVVGTYRVLTPAQASRVGGFYTDTEFDLVRLRGLRENMVELGRSCVHPDYRSGAVMIALWGALA
;
A
#
# COMPACT_ATOMS: atom_id res chain seq x y z
N MET A 1 -25.78 -23.19 -36.52
CA MET A 1 -24.79 -23.22 -35.42
C MET A 1 -23.46 -23.63 -36.02
N LYS A 2 -22.54 -22.67 -36.12
CA LYS A 2 -21.15 -22.92 -36.57
C LYS A 2 -20.24 -22.36 -35.47
N GLU A 3 -19.54 -23.24 -34.80
CA GLU A 3 -18.47 -22.93 -33.88
C GLU A 3 -17.29 -22.31 -34.65
N ILE A 4 -16.83 -21.15 -34.19
CA ILE A 4 -15.60 -20.54 -34.69
C ILE A 4 -14.53 -20.77 -33.60
N ALA A 5 -13.64 -21.72 -33.86
CA ALA A 5 -12.44 -21.91 -33.04
C ALA A 5 -11.43 -20.82 -33.37
N VAL A 6 -10.99 -20.09 -32.32
CA VAL A 6 -9.90 -19.12 -32.40
C VAL A 6 -8.59 -19.80 -31.97
N PRO A 7 -7.53 -19.83 -32.80
CA PRO A 7 -6.26 -20.44 -32.42
C PRO A 7 -5.46 -19.50 -31.47
N LEU A 8 -5.08 -20.04 -30.32
CA LEU A 8 -4.14 -19.41 -29.38
C LEU A 8 -2.72 -19.38 -29.99
N HIS A 9 -2.31 -18.24 -30.48
CA HIS A 9 -0.93 -18.02 -30.94
C HIS A 9 -0.03 -17.75 -29.72
N ARG A 10 0.73 -18.77 -29.35
CA ARG A 10 1.79 -18.69 -28.33
C ARG A 10 2.98 -17.97 -28.95
N SER A 11 3.09 -16.65 -28.78
CA SER A 11 4.28 -15.89 -29.16
C SER A 11 5.18 -15.70 -27.95
N SER A 12 6.17 -16.56 -27.81
CA SER A 12 7.33 -16.37 -26.95
C SER A 12 8.22 -15.28 -27.54
N ARG A 13 8.03 -14.02 -27.13
CA ARG A 13 9.02 -12.96 -27.32
C ARG A 13 9.83 -12.83 -26.05
N ALA A 14 10.95 -13.56 -25.99
CA ALA A 14 12.06 -13.17 -25.12
C ALA A 14 12.51 -11.77 -25.56
N ALA A 15 12.22 -10.76 -24.75
CA ALA A 15 12.69 -9.42 -24.98
C ALA A 15 14.22 -9.43 -24.91
N ALA A 16 14.87 -9.22 -26.06
CA ALA A 16 16.32 -9.04 -26.13
C ALA A 16 16.67 -7.76 -25.36
N MET A 17 17.27 -7.94 -24.20
CA MET A 17 17.79 -6.83 -23.38
C MET A 17 18.91 -6.13 -24.14
N SER A 18 18.89 -4.78 -24.14
CA SER A 18 19.79 -3.95 -24.95
C SER A 18 21.27 -4.12 -24.56
N PRO A 19 22.23 -3.97 -25.53
CA PRO A 19 23.65 -4.33 -25.32
C PRO A 19 24.42 -3.45 -24.33
N TRP A 20 23.88 -2.31 -23.91
CA TRP A 20 24.61 -1.35 -23.08
C TRP A 20 24.81 -1.80 -21.62
N TRP A 21 23.92 -2.57 -21.06
CA TRP A 21 24.04 -3.05 -19.68
C TRP A 21 25.09 -4.16 -19.51
N ARG A 22 25.37 -4.96 -20.54
CA ARG A 22 26.46 -5.96 -20.52
C ARG A 22 27.82 -5.29 -20.35
N LYS A 23 28.05 -4.19 -21.07
CA LYS A 23 29.30 -3.43 -20.96
C LYS A 23 29.51 -2.79 -19.60
N THR A 24 28.43 -2.48 -18.88
CA THR A 24 28.49 -1.93 -17.52
C THR A 24 28.88 -3.01 -16.50
N LEU A 25 28.35 -4.23 -16.64
CA LEU A 25 28.72 -5.36 -15.77
C LEU A 25 30.16 -5.82 -15.96
N GLU A 26 30.65 -5.89 -17.20
CA GLU A 26 32.04 -6.26 -17.49
C GLU A 26 33.06 -5.25 -16.94
N LYS A 27 32.72 -3.94 -16.97
CA LYS A 27 33.57 -2.90 -16.37
C LYS A 27 33.63 -2.99 -14.84
N THR A 28 32.56 -3.39 -14.19
CA THR A 28 32.51 -3.51 -12.74
C THR A 28 33.29 -4.74 -12.24
N GLN A 29 33.33 -5.83 -13.01
CA GLN A 29 34.10 -7.01 -12.64
C GLN A 29 35.61 -6.82 -12.80
N GLN A 30 36.07 -6.00 -13.77
CA GLN A 30 37.52 -5.71 -13.97
C GLN A 30 38.09 -4.78 -12.91
N SER A 31 37.28 -4.01 -12.19
CA SER A 31 37.72 -3.02 -11.20
C SER A 31 38.05 -3.62 -9.83
N TRP A 32 37.67 -4.86 -9.54
CA TRP A 32 37.73 -5.47 -8.20
C TRP A 32 38.77 -6.59 -8.05
N GLY A 33 39.71 -6.78 -8.98
CA GLY A 33 40.93 -7.58 -8.79
C GLY A 33 40.80 -8.95 -8.08
N LEU A 34 39.68 -9.64 -8.17
CA LEU A 34 39.45 -10.92 -7.53
C LEU A 34 39.75 -12.09 -8.46
N THR A 35 41.03 -12.46 -8.51
CA THR A 35 41.52 -13.67 -9.19
C THR A 35 41.91 -14.74 -8.17
N THR A 36 40.96 -15.22 -7.36
CA THR A 36 41.11 -16.50 -6.65
C THR A 36 39.75 -17.15 -6.51
N PRO A 37 39.58 -18.42 -6.88
CA PRO A 37 38.38 -19.17 -6.56
C PRO A 37 38.35 -19.36 -5.05
N LEU A 38 37.37 -18.77 -4.37
CA LEU A 38 37.07 -19.11 -2.98
C LEU A 38 36.48 -20.52 -2.97
N GLU A 39 37.23 -21.48 -2.44
CA GLU A 39 36.67 -22.76 -2.02
C GLU A 39 35.61 -22.48 -0.94
N LEU A 40 34.36 -22.55 -1.34
CA LEU A 40 33.22 -22.51 -0.45
C LEU A 40 33.18 -23.86 0.30
N SER A 41 33.73 -23.89 1.51
CA SER A 41 33.42 -24.94 2.47
C SER A 41 31.89 -25.00 2.66
N PRO A 42 31.28 -26.19 2.80
CA PRO A 42 29.84 -26.28 3.04
C PRO A 42 29.53 -25.73 4.44
N THR A 43 29.38 -24.42 4.53
CA THR A 43 28.86 -23.76 5.72
C THR A 43 27.40 -24.18 5.85
N SER A 44 27.09 -24.88 6.94
CA SER A 44 25.73 -25.21 7.35
C SER A 44 24.81 -24.02 7.14
N GLN A 45 23.91 -24.14 6.17
CA GLN A 45 22.83 -23.19 5.99
C GLN A 45 22.03 -23.17 7.30
N PRO A 46 21.78 -21.99 7.89
CA PRO A 46 20.81 -21.93 8.97
C PRO A 46 19.48 -22.43 8.39
N GLU A 47 18.97 -23.54 8.91
CA GLU A 47 17.62 -23.99 8.64
C GLU A 47 16.67 -22.88 9.10
N PHE A 48 16.22 -22.08 8.15
CA PHE A 48 15.18 -21.10 8.38
C PHE A 48 13.86 -21.86 8.47
N THR A 49 13.65 -22.51 9.63
CA THR A 49 12.36 -23.10 10.01
C THR A 49 11.41 -21.97 10.38
N ALA A 50 11.11 -21.10 9.43
CA ALA A 50 9.95 -20.24 9.53
C ALA A 50 8.72 -21.13 9.42
N GLN A 51 8.10 -21.44 10.55
CA GLN A 51 6.77 -22.05 10.54
C GLN A 51 5.87 -21.18 9.64
N PRO A 52 5.12 -21.77 8.71
CA PRO A 52 4.23 -21.00 7.86
C PRO A 52 3.22 -20.25 8.75
N LYS A 53 3.38 -18.93 8.88
CA LYS A 53 2.36 -18.10 9.54
C LYS A 53 1.05 -18.38 8.81
N LYS A 54 0.05 -18.87 9.54
CA LYS A 54 -1.29 -19.07 8.99
C LYS A 54 -1.71 -17.79 8.28
N ALA A 55 -2.23 -17.92 7.05
CA ALA A 55 -2.69 -16.76 6.30
C ALA A 55 -3.70 -15.96 7.13
N PRO A 56 -3.60 -14.62 7.20
CA PRO A 56 -4.52 -13.80 7.98
C PRO A 56 -5.94 -13.93 7.41
N VAL A 57 -6.93 -13.98 8.27
CA VAL A 57 -8.34 -13.89 7.88
C VAL A 57 -8.72 -12.42 7.92
N LEU A 58 -8.88 -11.81 6.75
CA LEU A 58 -9.11 -10.38 6.62
C LEU A 58 -10.60 -10.06 6.50
N GLN A 59 -11.08 -9.19 7.37
CA GLN A 59 -12.42 -8.58 7.31
C GLN A 59 -12.30 -7.11 6.93
N VAL A 60 -13.12 -6.68 5.98
CA VAL A 60 -13.20 -5.26 5.57
C VAL A 60 -14.51 -4.66 6.04
N GLN A 61 -14.44 -3.49 6.64
CA GLN A 61 -15.62 -2.77 7.13
C GLN A 61 -15.38 -1.26 7.18
N LEU A 62 -16.47 -0.49 7.15
CA LEU A 62 -16.42 0.93 7.53
C LEU A 62 -16.44 1.04 9.05
N ALA A 63 -15.66 1.96 9.60
CA ALA A 63 -15.71 2.30 11.02
C ALA A 63 -17.10 2.86 11.37
N ARG A 64 -17.72 2.36 12.44
CA ARG A 64 -19.03 2.78 12.92
C ARG A 64 -18.95 3.55 14.24
N HIS A 65 -17.86 3.36 14.96
CA HIS A 65 -17.66 3.91 16.30
C HIS A 65 -16.33 4.66 16.38
N LEU A 66 -16.26 5.63 17.27
CA LEU A 66 -15.06 6.45 17.47
C LEU A 66 -13.82 5.61 17.82
N ASP A 67 -13.99 4.52 18.54
CA ASP A 67 -12.87 3.66 18.93
C ASP A 67 -12.24 2.96 17.71
N GLU A 68 -13.06 2.58 16.71
CA GLU A 68 -12.56 2.02 15.44
C GLU A 68 -11.81 3.07 14.62
N ILE A 69 -12.28 4.32 14.61
CA ILE A 69 -11.58 5.45 13.99
C ILE A 69 -10.22 5.66 14.67
N ARG A 70 -10.18 5.58 16.02
CA ARG A 70 -8.93 5.68 16.76
C ARG A 70 -7.94 4.56 16.46
N GLU A 71 -8.43 3.34 16.20
CA GLU A 71 -7.56 2.24 15.73
C GLU A 71 -6.92 2.58 14.38
N ALA A 72 -7.68 3.12 13.42
CA ALA A 72 -7.14 3.60 12.15
C ALA A 72 -6.10 4.72 12.36
N GLN A 73 -6.40 5.68 13.23
CA GLN A 73 -5.51 6.79 13.57
C GLN A 73 -4.19 6.32 14.20
N ARG A 74 -4.23 5.29 15.05
CA ARG A 74 -3.02 4.66 15.62
C ARG A 74 -2.21 3.95 14.54
N LEU A 75 -2.85 3.16 13.69
CA LEU A 75 -2.16 2.49 12.58
C LEU A 75 -1.47 3.51 11.66
N ARG A 76 -2.16 4.61 11.31
CA ARG A 76 -1.60 5.69 10.51
C ARG A 76 -0.41 6.34 11.20
N TYR A 77 -0.49 6.59 12.51
CA TYR A 77 0.62 7.15 13.27
C TYR A 77 1.85 6.24 13.23
N THR A 78 1.67 4.95 13.49
CA THR A 78 2.76 3.98 13.41
C THR A 78 3.42 3.97 12.03
N VAL A 79 2.62 3.97 10.95
CA VAL A 79 3.17 3.93 9.60
C VAL A 79 3.77 5.26 9.17
N PHE A 80 3.04 6.36 9.31
CA PHE A 80 3.50 7.65 8.77
C PHE A 80 4.54 8.33 9.65
N VAL A 81 4.40 8.27 10.97
CA VAL A 81 5.29 8.99 11.90
C VAL A 81 6.46 8.10 12.32
N GLU A 82 6.17 6.93 12.90
CA GLU A 82 7.22 6.10 13.50
C GLU A 82 8.09 5.42 12.43
N GLU A 83 7.48 4.95 11.34
CA GLU A 83 8.22 4.26 10.28
C GLU A 83 8.74 5.24 9.21
N MET A 84 7.87 6.14 8.69
CA MET A 84 8.23 7.01 7.56
C MET A 84 8.81 8.36 8.01
N GLY A 85 8.77 8.70 9.31
CA GLY A 85 9.35 9.92 9.85
C GLY A 85 8.55 11.19 9.54
N ALA A 86 7.25 11.08 9.22
CA ALA A 86 6.42 12.24 8.98
C ALA A 86 6.29 13.09 10.24
N ARG A 87 6.33 14.42 10.06
CA ARG A 87 6.10 15.39 11.13
C ARG A 87 4.65 15.86 11.06
N ILE A 88 3.86 15.43 12.02
CA ILE A 88 2.45 15.83 12.11
C ILE A 88 2.20 16.59 13.41
N SER A 89 1.26 17.53 13.37
CA SER A 89 0.70 18.13 14.56
C SER A 89 -0.58 17.38 14.91
N THR A 90 -0.63 16.73 16.06
CA THR A 90 -1.79 15.95 16.48
C THR A 90 -2.25 16.33 17.88
N ALA A 91 -3.56 16.31 18.11
CA ALA A 91 -4.14 16.60 19.41
C ALA A 91 -3.95 15.49 20.45
N VAL A 92 -3.71 14.25 19.99
CA VAL A 92 -3.57 13.06 20.83
C VAL A 92 -2.28 12.34 20.47
N ALA A 93 -1.38 12.16 21.41
CA ALA A 93 -0.13 11.42 21.19
C ALA A 93 -0.40 10.01 20.67
N GLY A 94 0.42 9.55 19.71
CA GLY A 94 0.28 8.23 19.11
C GLY A 94 -0.89 8.08 18.13
N HIS A 95 -1.52 9.17 17.70
CA HIS A 95 -2.62 9.16 16.74
C HIS A 95 -2.39 10.19 15.63
N ASP A 96 -2.56 9.79 14.38
CA ASP A 96 -2.63 10.71 13.24
C ASP A 96 -4.07 11.23 13.13
N ILE A 97 -4.28 12.46 13.61
CA ILE A 97 -5.59 13.11 13.63
C ILE A 97 -5.50 14.43 12.87
N ASP A 98 -6.41 14.65 11.94
CA ASP A 98 -6.58 15.92 11.27
C ASP A 98 -8.07 16.36 11.24
N LEU A 99 -8.32 17.56 10.74
CA LEU A 99 -9.66 18.15 10.65
C LEU A 99 -10.62 17.26 9.82
N PHE A 100 -10.11 16.58 8.81
CA PHE A 100 -10.93 15.80 7.87
C PHE A 100 -11.45 14.50 8.48
N ASP A 101 -10.81 13.96 9.53
CA ASP A 101 -11.21 12.69 10.14
C ASP A 101 -12.67 12.68 10.62
N ASN A 102 -13.19 13.82 11.07
CA ASN A 102 -14.58 13.94 11.53
C ASN A 102 -15.62 13.96 10.40
N PHE A 103 -15.17 14.09 9.16
CA PHE A 103 -16.05 14.20 7.99
C PHE A 103 -15.93 13.00 7.04
N CYS A 104 -14.84 12.24 7.14
CA CYS A 104 -14.58 11.11 6.27
C CYS A 104 -15.20 9.81 6.76
N GLU A 105 -15.47 8.91 5.81
CA GLU A 105 -15.61 7.50 6.13
C GLU A 105 -14.23 6.87 6.29
N HIS A 106 -14.11 5.95 7.24
CA HIS A 106 -12.87 5.21 7.48
C HIS A 106 -13.08 3.75 7.14
N LEU A 107 -12.46 3.31 6.04
CA LEU A 107 -12.44 1.90 5.66
C LEU A 107 -11.32 1.21 6.42
N LEU A 108 -11.63 0.08 7.04
CA LEU A 108 -10.73 -0.70 7.88
C LEU A 108 -10.60 -2.11 7.34
N VAL A 109 -9.38 -2.64 7.37
CA VAL A 109 -9.12 -4.07 7.25
C VAL A 109 -8.65 -4.58 8.59
N ARG A 110 -9.36 -5.55 9.12
CA ARG A 110 -9.05 -6.20 10.40
C ARG A 110 -8.64 -7.65 10.17
N ASP A 111 -7.61 -8.09 10.85
CA ASP A 111 -7.30 -9.51 10.96
C ASP A 111 -8.21 -10.12 12.05
N GLU A 112 -9.12 -11.01 11.67
CA GLU A 112 -10.06 -11.64 12.59
C GLU A 112 -9.39 -12.51 13.64
N VAL A 113 -8.19 -13.02 13.37
CA VAL A 113 -7.47 -13.87 14.32
C VAL A 113 -6.88 -13.06 15.46
N THR A 114 -6.33 -11.88 15.17
CA THR A 114 -5.70 -11.00 16.17
C THR A 114 -6.62 -9.89 16.66
N GLY A 115 -7.70 -9.61 15.94
CA GLY A 115 -8.58 -8.47 16.19
C GLY A 115 -7.96 -7.12 15.80
N GLN A 116 -6.74 -7.09 15.27
CA GLN A 116 -6.01 -5.87 14.96
C GLN A 116 -6.46 -5.24 13.64
N VAL A 117 -6.56 -3.91 13.59
CA VAL A 117 -6.69 -3.17 12.33
C VAL A 117 -5.33 -3.15 11.65
N VAL A 118 -5.25 -3.75 10.45
CA VAL A 118 -4.01 -3.96 9.71
C VAL A 118 -3.94 -3.17 8.40
N GLY A 119 -5.04 -2.53 8.02
CA GLY A 119 -5.11 -1.64 6.87
C GLY A 119 -6.20 -0.60 7.04
N THR A 120 -6.01 0.58 6.47
CA THR A 120 -7.02 1.64 6.48
C THR A 120 -6.97 2.47 5.21
N TYR A 121 -8.13 3.01 4.87
CA TYR A 121 -8.32 4.02 3.83
C TYR A 121 -9.32 5.05 4.34
N ARG A 122 -9.08 6.33 4.03
CA ARG A 122 -10.02 7.42 4.32
C ARG A 122 -10.73 7.82 3.05
N VAL A 123 -12.04 7.93 3.08
CA VAL A 123 -12.90 8.27 1.95
C VAL A 123 -13.63 9.57 2.27
N LEU A 124 -13.49 10.56 1.39
CA LEU A 124 -14.16 11.85 1.50
C LEU A 124 -15.04 12.08 0.27
N THR A 125 -16.34 12.05 0.47
CA THR A 125 -17.33 12.29 -0.60
C THR A 125 -17.49 13.79 -0.85
N PRO A 126 -18.07 14.21 -2.02
CA PRO A 126 -18.34 15.63 -2.31
C PRO A 126 -19.17 16.32 -1.24
N ALA A 127 -20.19 15.63 -0.71
CA ALA A 127 -21.05 16.18 0.34
C ALA A 127 -20.28 16.42 1.64
N GLN A 128 -19.38 15.50 2.01
CA GLN A 128 -18.52 15.64 3.17
C GLN A 128 -17.46 16.72 2.96
N ALA A 129 -16.84 16.77 1.77
CA ALA A 129 -15.90 17.83 1.40
C ALA A 129 -16.52 19.23 1.50
N SER A 130 -17.75 19.40 1.04
CA SER A 130 -18.48 20.66 1.16
C SER A 130 -18.68 21.10 2.62
N ARG A 131 -18.85 20.16 3.55
CA ARG A 131 -19.03 20.44 4.98
C ARG A 131 -17.74 20.86 5.67
N VAL A 132 -16.60 20.35 5.23
CA VAL A 132 -15.28 20.68 5.81
C VAL A 132 -14.61 21.86 5.10
N GLY A 133 -15.17 22.33 3.98
CA GLY A 133 -14.68 23.49 3.22
C GLY A 133 -13.87 23.14 1.98
N GLY A 134 -13.76 21.86 1.61
CA GLY A 134 -13.06 21.39 0.41
C GLY A 134 -12.48 19.99 0.57
N PHE A 135 -11.80 19.51 -0.45
CA PHE A 135 -11.01 18.29 -0.39
C PHE A 135 -9.66 18.54 0.32
N TYR A 136 -9.09 17.53 0.93
CA TYR A 136 -7.74 17.61 1.50
C TYR A 136 -6.71 18.02 0.42
N THR A 137 -6.85 17.46 -0.77
CA THR A 137 -5.97 17.75 -1.91
C THR A 137 -5.99 19.23 -2.33
N ASP A 138 -7.05 19.99 -2.02
CA ASP A 138 -7.10 21.45 -2.26
C ASP A 138 -6.09 22.22 -1.39
N THR A 139 -5.63 21.63 -0.29
CA THR A 139 -4.61 22.24 0.59
C THR A 139 -3.20 22.08 0.05
N GLU A 140 -3.00 21.11 -0.86
CA GLU A 140 -1.68 20.72 -1.39
C GLU A 140 -1.50 21.12 -2.86
N PHE A 141 -2.59 21.18 -3.65
CA PHE A 141 -2.54 21.36 -5.10
C PHE A 141 -3.61 22.33 -5.61
N ASP A 142 -3.31 23.02 -6.69
CA ASP A 142 -4.31 23.77 -7.46
C ASP A 142 -5.15 22.82 -8.34
N LEU A 143 -6.38 22.57 -7.92
CA LEU A 143 -7.33 21.69 -8.61
C LEU A 143 -8.34 22.44 -9.50
N VAL A 144 -8.03 23.68 -9.93
CA VAL A 144 -8.94 24.50 -10.73
C VAL A 144 -9.42 23.79 -12.01
N ARG A 145 -8.56 22.97 -12.62
CA ARG A 145 -8.89 22.17 -13.81
C ARG A 145 -9.89 21.04 -13.56
N LEU A 146 -10.02 20.58 -12.32
CA LEU A 146 -10.94 19.52 -11.91
C LEU A 146 -12.26 20.06 -11.37
N ARG A 147 -12.47 21.41 -11.40
CA ARG A 147 -13.66 22.05 -10.84
C ARG A 147 -14.96 21.46 -11.37
N GLY A 148 -15.05 21.13 -12.66
CA GLY A 148 -16.23 20.53 -13.27
C GLY A 148 -16.51 19.09 -12.86
N LEU A 149 -15.57 18.39 -12.22
CA LEU A 149 -15.73 17.00 -11.76
C LEU A 149 -16.04 16.91 -10.27
N ARG A 150 -15.94 18.00 -9.51
CA ARG A 150 -15.99 18.00 -8.04
C ARG A 150 -17.24 17.36 -7.44
N GLU A 151 -18.38 17.53 -8.09
CA GLU A 151 -19.64 16.95 -7.62
C GLU A 151 -19.70 15.41 -7.76
N ASN A 152 -18.81 14.85 -8.60
CA ASN A 152 -18.71 13.42 -8.86
C ASN A 152 -17.34 12.83 -8.44
N MET A 153 -16.54 13.59 -7.70
CA MET A 153 -15.23 13.13 -7.20
C MET A 153 -15.36 12.58 -5.78
N VAL A 154 -14.65 11.50 -5.53
CA VAL A 154 -14.41 11.00 -4.19
C VAL A 154 -12.91 11.06 -3.93
N GLU A 155 -12.50 11.63 -2.82
CA GLU A 155 -11.10 11.65 -2.43
C GLU A 155 -10.78 10.44 -1.54
N LEU A 156 -9.75 9.71 -1.94
CA LEU A 156 -9.20 8.60 -1.18
C LEU A 156 -7.85 9.02 -0.60
N GLY A 157 -7.72 8.92 0.72
CA GLY A 157 -6.51 9.39 1.40
C GLY A 157 -6.11 8.52 2.58
N ARG A 158 -4.97 8.87 3.19
CA ARG A 158 -4.46 8.21 4.40
C ARG A 158 -4.41 6.69 4.29
N SER A 159 -4.11 6.16 3.08
CA SER A 159 -3.94 4.72 2.88
C SER A 159 -2.69 4.22 3.56
N CYS A 160 -2.81 3.23 4.41
CA CYS A 160 -1.65 2.54 4.96
C CYS A 160 -1.96 1.09 5.33
N VAL A 161 -0.89 0.29 5.38
CA VAL A 161 -0.92 -1.12 5.74
C VAL A 161 0.15 -1.38 6.80
N HIS A 162 -0.23 -2.11 7.83
CA HIS A 162 0.67 -2.54 8.90
C HIS A 162 1.90 -3.26 8.32
N PRO A 163 3.13 -2.99 8.80
CA PRO A 163 4.36 -3.57 8.25
C PRO A 163 4.31 -5.08 8.05
N ASP A 164 3.78 -5.83 9.02
CA ASP A 164 3.72 -7.29 8.98
C ASP A 164 2.69 -7.86 7.98
N TYR A 165 1.84 -7.02 7.37
CA TYR A 165 0.74 -7.43 6.51
C TYR A 165 0.89 -6.96 5.05
N ARG A 166 2.11 -6.59 4.63
CA ARG A 166 2.40 -6.02 3.28
C ARG A 166 2.58 -7.06 2.18
N SER A 167 2.00 -8.24 2.31
CA SER A 167 2.00 -9.27 1.25
C SER A 167 1.11 -8.94 0.04
N GLY A 168 0.38 -7.83 0.08
CA GLY A 168 -0.56 -7.40 -0.97
C GLY A 168 -2.02 -7.73 -0.67
N ALA A 169 -2.32 -8.72 0.16
CA ALA A 169 -3.69 -9.14 0.45
C ALA A 169 -4.55 -8.03 1.05
N VAL A 170 -4.00 -7.23 1.98
CA VAL A 170 -4.68 -6.09 2.61
C VAL A 170 -5.02 -5.01 1.58
N MET A 171 -4.09 -4.71 0.67
CA MET A 171 -4.34 -3.73 -0.41
C MET A 171 -5.44 -4.20 -1.35
N ILE A 172 -5.43 -5.48 -1.74
CA ILE A 172 -6.50 -6.06 -2.58
C ILE A 172 -7.85 -5.99 -1.87
N ALA A 173 -7.89 -6.28 -0.56
CA ALA A 173 -9.10 -6.19 0.24
C ALA A 173 -9.64 -4.75 0.31
N LEU A 174 -8.78 -3.74 0.54
CA LEU A 174 -9.15 -2.32 0.53
C LEU A 174 -9.72 -1.89 -0.81
N TRP A 175 -9.03 -2.21 -1.92
CA TRP A 175 -9.48 -1.84 -3.26
C TRP A 175 -10.77 -2.56 -3.66
N GLY A 176 -10.90 -3.83 -3.31
CA GLY A 176 -12.13 -4.58 -3.58
C GLY A 176 -13.37 -4.05 -2.86
N ALA A 177 -13.18 -3.38 -1.73
CA ALA A 177 -14.28 -2.75 -0.99
C ALA A 177 -14.64 -1.33 -1.50
N LEU A 178 -13.78 -0.72 -2.32
CA LEU A 178 -14.01 0.60 -2.92
C LEU A 178 -14.61 0.51 -4.33
N ALA A 179 -14.60 -0.67 -4.95
CA ALA A 179 -15.10 -0.93 -6.30
C ALA A 179 -16.60 -1.22 -6.30
#